data_36bc09821db12b6ae64bd52a904a6ec4
#
_entry.id   36bc09821db12b6ae64bd52a904a6ec4
#
_cell.length_a   1.000
_cell.length_b   1.000
_cell.length_c   1.000
_cell.angle_alpha   90.00
_cell.angle_beta   90.00
_cell.angle_gamma   90.00
#
_symmetry.space_group_name_H-M   'P 1'
#
loop_
_entity.id
_entity.type
_entity.pdbx_description
1 polymer ?
#
loop_
_entity_poly.entity_id
_entity_poly.type
_entity_poly.pdbx_seq_one_letter_code
_entity_poly.pdbx_strand_id
1 'polypeptide(L)'
;MERPRFDIVASGERMREIRRQRNISVKQVMEYMGFESTQAVYKWSAGKCYPQADNLVALAILYNVSPMELLVEEDRVSSSSCLWGNLFVA
;
A
#
# COMPACT_ATOMS: atom_id res chain seq x y z
N MET A 1 25.13 2.94 3.89
CA MET A 1 23.83 2.68 4.52
C MET A 1 22.82 2.38 3.45
N GLU A 2 22.09 1.32 3.60
CA GLU A 2 21.11 0.92 2.61
C GLU A 2 19.76 1.56 2.89
N ARG A 3 19.10 1.98 1.82
CA ARG A 3 17.76 2.51 1.94
C ARG A 3 16.76 1.34 1.89
N PRO A 4 15.62 1.48 2.52
CA PRO A 4 14.57 0.45 2.37
C PRO A 4 14.08 0.41 0.93
N ARG A 5 13.71 -0.76 0.48
CA ARG A 5 13.13 -0.96 -0.84
C ARG A 5 11.76 -1.58 -0.67
N PHE A 6 10.84 -1.22 -1.54
CA PHE A 6 9.46 -1.66 -1.41
C PHE A 6 9.06 -2.51 -2.60
N ASP A 7 8.18 -3.47 -2.33
CA ASP A 7 7.62 -4.36 -3.34
C ASP A 7 6.32 -3.73 -3.84
N ILE A 8 6.34 -3.27 -5.08
CA ILE A 8 5.21 -2.53 -5.63
C ILE A 8 3.97 -3.41 -5.79
N VAL A 9 4.15 -4.68 -6.16
CA VAL A 9 3.02 -5.59 -6.32
C VAL A 9 2.40 -5.90 -4.97
N ALA A 10 3.23 -6.25 -4.00
CA ALA A 10 2.74 -6.54 -2.65
C ALA A 10 2.11 -5.31 -2.02
N SER A 11 2.65 -4.14 -2.27
CA SER A 11 2.07 -2.89 -1.76
C SER A 11 0.69 -2.65 -2.37
N GLY A 12 0.55 -2.89 -3.67
CA GLY A 12 -0.75 -2.76 -4.32
C GLY A 12 -1.78 -3.70 -3.74
N GLU A 13 -1.39 -4.95 -3.49
CA GLU A 13 -2.27 -5.91 -2.86
C GLU A 13 -2.66 -5.49 -1.44
N ARG A 14 -1.71 -4.93 -0.70
CA ARG A 14 -1.96 -4.44 0.64
C ARG A 14 -2.98 -3.30 0.62
N MET A 15 -2.81 -2.36 -0.29
CA MET A 15 -3.75 -1.25 -0.43
C MET A 15 -5.15 -1.73 -0.76
N ARG A 16 -5.24 -2.72 -1.67
CA ARG A 16 -6.52 -3.30 -2.04
C ARG A 16 -7.16 -4.02 -0.86
N GLU A 17 -6.38 -4.76 -0.10
CA GLU A 17 -6.89 -5.52 1.03
C GLU A 17 -7.41 -4.60 2.13
N ILE A 18 -6.66 -3.56 2.45
CA ILE A 18 -7.11 -2.59 3.46
C ILE A 18 -8.39 -1.91 3.01
N ARG A 19 -8.46 -1.54 1.74
CA ARG A 19 -9.67 -0.95 1.18
C ARG A 19 -10.88 -1.87 1.39
N ARG A 20 -10.70 -3.16 1.10
CA ARG A 20 -11.78 -4.14 1.29
C ARG A 20 -12.18 -4.30 2.74
N GLN A 21 -11.20 -4.32 3.63
CA GLN A 21 -11.47 -4.43 5.06
C GLN A 21 -12.27 -3.24 5.57
N ARG A 22 -12.09 -2.08 4.95
CA ARG A 22 -12.84 -0.87 5.33
C ARG A 22 -14.15 -0.74 4.59
N ASN A 23 -14.48 -1.69 3.73
CA ASN A 23 -15.71 -1.67 2.92
C ASN A 23 -15.82 -0.43 2.05
N ILE A 24 -14.69 -0.04 1.47
CA ILE A 24 -14.65 1.13 0.60
C ILE A 24 -14.49 0.66 -0.85
N SER A 25 -15.37 1.12 -1.73
CA SER A 25 -15.31 0.75 -3.14
C SER A 25 -14.28 1.58 -3.88
N VAL A 26 -13.86 1.08 -5.05
CA VAL A 26 -12.95 1.81 -5.92
C VAL A 26 -13.58 3.15 -6.32
N LYS A 27 -14.89 3.16 -6.56
CA LYS A 27 -15.59 4.38 -6.91
C LYS A 27 -15.54 5.41 -5.79
N GLN A 28 -15.68 4.95 -4.55
CA GLN A 28 -15.59 5.85 -3.40
C GLN A 28 -14.20 6.45 -3.28
N VAL A 29 -13.15 5.66 -3.55
CA VAL A 29 -11.79 6.18 -3.55
C VAL A 29 -11.64 7.23 -4.64
N MET A 30 -12.13 6.94 -5.84
CA MET A 30 -12.08 7.88 -6.95
C MET A 30 -12.73 9.21 -6.58
N GLU A 31 -13.92 9.14 -6.00
CA GLU A 31 -14.66 10.34 -5.63
C GLU A 31 -13.95 11.12 -4.53
N TYR A 32 -13.41 10.41 -3.55
CA TYR A 32 -12.66 11.05 -2.46
C TYR A 32 -11.43 11.78 -2.99
N MET A 33 -10.75 11.17 -3.95
CA MET A 33 -9.55 11.76 -4.56
C MET A 33 -9.84 12.88 -5.54
N GLY A 34 -11.08 12.96 -6.01
CA GLY A 34 -11.43 13.93 -7.04
C GLY A 34 -10.99 13.51 -8.43
N PHE A 35 -10.78 12.23 -8.67
CA PHE A 35 -10.37 11.73 -9.97
C PHE A 35 -11.58 11.59 -10.90
N GLU A 36 -11.32 11.70 -12.20
CA GLU A 36 -12.38 11.55 -13.19
C GLU A 36 -12.64 10.10 -13.56
N SER A 37 -11.72 9.19 -13.24
CA SER A 37 -11.88 7.78 -13.56
C SER A 37 -11.25 6.93 -12.47
N THR A 38 -11.52 5.63 -12.53
CA THR A 38 -10.99 4.67 -11.56
C THR A 38 -9.64 4.11 -11.97
N GLN A 39 -9.08 4.54 -13.10
CA GLN A 39 -7.86 3.95 -13.64
C GLN A 39 -6.69 4.00 -12.68
N ALA A 40 -6.49 5.13 -12.02
CA ALA A 40 -5.36 5.28 -11.10
C ALA A 40 -5.46 4.29 -9.95
N VAL A 41 -6.65 4.13 -9.40
CA VAL A 41 -6.86 3.21 -8.28
C VAL A 41 -6.56 1.77 -8.70
N TYR A 42 -7.00 1.38 -9.88
CA TYR A 42 -6.70 0.04 -10.38
C TYR A 42 -5.22 -0.16 -10.66
N LYS A 43 -4.53 0.87 -11.17
CA LYS A 43 -3.09 0.77 -11.40
C LYS A 43 -2.32 0.59 -10.10
N TRP A 44 -2.74 1.29 -9.05
CA TRP A 44 -2.12 1.11 -7.74
C TRP A 44 -2.33 -0.32 -7.24
N SER A 45 -3.55 -0.82 -7.34
CA SER A 45 -3.87 -2.17 -6.87
C SER A 45 -3.14 -3.24 -7.66
N ALA A 46 -2.91 -3.00 -8.94
CA ALA A 46 -2.22 -3.95 -9.80
C ALA A 46 -0.71 -3.90 -9.67
N GLY A 47 -0.19 -2.96 -8.90
CA GLY A 47 1.26 -2.84 -8.73
C GLY A 47 1.96 -2.24 -9.92
N LYS A 48 1.26 -1.47 -10.74
CA LYS A 48 1.85 -0.83 -11.91
C LYS A 48 2.53 0.48 -11.59
N CYS A 49 2.05 1.17 -10.57
CA CYS A 49 2.66 2.40 -10.09
C CYS A 49 2.24 2.63 -8.66
N TYR A 50 3.02 3.45 -7.95
CA TYR A 50 2.65 3.89 -6.61
C TYR A 50 1.78 5.13 -6.70
N PRO A 51 0.89 5.35 -5.73
CA PRO A 51 0.30 6.67 -5.59
C PRO A 51 1.39 7.71 -5.35
N GLN A 52 1.20 8.91 -5.86
CA GLN A 52 2.09 10.01 -5.51
C GLN A 52 1.97 10.29 -4.01
N ALA A 53 2.95 10.99 -3.48
CA ALA A 53 3.05 11.17 -2.03
C ALA A 53 1.78 11.74 -1.42
N ASP A 54 1.20 12.76 -2.03
CA ASP A 54 -0.02 13.37 -1.53
C ASP A 54 -1.21 12.41 -1.60
N ASN A 55 -1.29 11.62 -2.67
CA ASN A 55 -2.36 10.63 -2.81
C ASN A 55 -2.18 9.49 -1.81
N LEU A 56 -0.95 9.10 -1.55
CA LEU A 56 -0.68 8.06 -0.57
C LEU A 56 -1.14 8.48 0.82
N VAL A 57 -0.85 9.69 1.21
CA VAL A 57 -1.28 10.22 2.50
C VAL A 57 -2.80 10.32 2.56
N ALA A 58 -3.42 10.77 1.47
CA ALA A 58 -4.87 10.86 1.40
C ALA A 58 -5.53 9.49 1.54
N LEU A 59 -4.97 8.47 0.89
CA LEU A 59 -5.47 7.10 1.05
C LEU A 59 -5.35 6.64 2.50
N ALA A 60 -4.24 6.92 3.13
CA ALA A 60 -4.03 6.54 4.53
C ALA A 60 -5.07 7.18 5.43
N ILE A 61 -5.39 8.43 5.17
CA ILE A 61 -6.43 9.13 5.93
C ILE A 61 -7.79 8.48 5.69
N LEU A 62 -8.11 8.20 4.43
CA LEU A 62 -9.39 7.59 4.08
C LEU A 62 -9.54 6.21 4.73
N TYR A 63 -8.47 5.41 4.72
CA TYR A 63 -8.50 4.07 5.28
C TYR A 63 -8.23 4.05 6.78
N ASN A 64 -7.90 5.18 7.36
CA ASN A 64 -7.58 5.31 8.79
C ASN A 64 -6.41 4.42 9.21
N VAL A 65 -5.35 4.49 8.44
CA VAL A 65 -4.09 3.79 8.73
C VAL A 65 -2.93 4.74 8.51
N SER A 66 -1.74 4.34 8.95
CA SER A 66 -0.52 5.07 8.65
C SER A 66 -0.14 4.89 7.19
N PRO A 67 0.40 5.90 6.50
CA PRO A 67 0.88 5.71 5.13
C PRO A 67 1.88 4.56 5.00
N MET A 68 2.68 4.32 6.03
CA MET A 68 3.63 3.22 6.01
C MET A 68 2.96 1.86 5.95
N GLU A 69 1.74 1.77 6.46
CA GLU A 69 1.00 0.51 6.43
C GLU A 69 0.50 0.13 5.04
N LEU A 70 0.48 1.10 4.13
CA LEU A 70 0.07 0.85 2.75
C LEU A 70 1.19 0.30 1.89
N LEU A 71 2.41 0.33 2.37
CA LEU A 71 3.57 -0.12 1.62
C LEU A 71 4.15 -1.38 2.23
N VAL A 72 4.58 -2.29 1.38
CA VAL A 72 5.19 -3.53 1.82
C VAL A 72 6.65 -3.49 1.43
N GLU A 73 7.52 -3.67 2.40
CA GLU A 73 8.95 -3.66 2.16
C GLU A 73 9.37 -4.90 1.40
N GLU A 74 10.30 -4.74 0.47
CA GLU A 74 10.81 -5.85 -0.30
C GLU A 74 11.47 -6.87 0.61
N ASP A 75 11.18 -8.15 0.36
CA ASP A 75 11.78 -9.22 1.12
C ASP A 75 13.23 -9.35 0.70
N ARG A 76 14.11 -8.99 1.61
CA ARG A 76 15.52 -8.92 1.31
C ARG A 76 16.19 -10.26 1.50
N VAL A 77 17.40 -10.20 2.00
CA VAL A 77 18.16 -11.40 2.29
C VAL A 77 17.39 -12.26 3.28
N SER A 78 17.22 -13.51 2.94
CA SER A 78 16.44 -14.43 3.74
C SER A 78 16.84 -14.43 5.22
N SER A 79 18.11 -14.35 5.49
CA SER A 79 18.58 -14.37 6.89
C SER A 79 18.02 -13.19 7.68
N SER A 80 18.04 -12.02 7.09
CA SER A 80 17.49 -10.84 7.75
C SER A 80 15.99 -10.97 7.93
N SER A 81 15.32 -11.43 6.89
CA SER A 81 13.88 -11.60 6.96
C SER A 81 13.49 -12.58 8.04
N CYS A 82 14.22 -13.67 8.13
CA CYS A 82 13.94 -14.67 9.16
C CYS A 82 14.09 -14.11 10.55
N LEU A 83 15.16 -13.35 10.78
CA LEU A 83 15.38 -12.75 12.08
C LEU A 83 14.27 -11.78 12.42
N TRP A 84 13.90 -10.95 11.48
CA TRP A 84 12.83 -10.00 11.70
C TRP A 84 11.50 -10.69 11.94
N GLY A 85 11.23 -11.73 11.16
CA GLY A 85 10.03 -12.49 11.33
C GLY A 85 9.94 -13.09 12.73
N ASN A 86 11.02 -13.65 13.19
CA ASN A 86 11.05 -14.23 14.52
C ASN A 86 10.81 -13.18 15.61
N LEU A 87 11.40 -12.02 15.44
CA LEU A 87 11.25 -10.96 16.43
C LEU A 87 9.82 -10.44 16.50
N PHE A 88 9.18 -10.30 15.37
CA PHE A 88 7.86 -9.70 15.33
C PHE A 88 6.74 -10.70 15.54
N VAL A 89 6.97 -11.91 15.13
CA VAL A 89 5.95 -12.94 15.28
C VAL A 89 5.96 -13.53 16.68
N ALA A 90 7.12 -13.56 17.25
CA ALA A 90 7.25 -14.02 18.63
C ALA A 90 6.75 -12.97 19.60
#